data_10c1f57e89c8d10b49c57c4d15902c13
#
_entry.id   10c1f57e89c8d10b49c57c4d15902c13
#
_cell.length_a   1.000
_cell.length_b   1.000
_cell.length_c   1.000
_cell.angle_alpha   90.00
_cell.angle_beta   90.00
_cell.angle_gamma   90.00
#
_symmetry.space_group_name_H-M   'P 1'
#
loop_
_entity.id
_entity.type
_entity.pdbx_description
1 polymer ?
#
loop_
_entity_poly.entity_id
_entity_poly.type
_entity_poly.pdbx_seq_one_letter_code
_entity_poly.pdbx_strand_id
1 'polypeptide(L)'
;MISLAHSSAEIAPTDPARAVQAMRQVAETGRVAVTDMRRMLGVLNEDNTGELAGAAAPSPGVGDVPALVELFRSAGLPVVLQSAGVAPADPGIQLAVYRVIQEGLTNALKYARAATAVTVRSQFTGQEIMVSVTDDGQPVDAPADRAGHGVAGMRQRVALYGGTLRAGPLTNGGWSVTARFPLPEGAIWKP
;
A
#
# COMPACT_ATOMS: atom_id res chain seq x y z
N MET A 1 -16.36 19.73 -5.20
CA MET A 1 -15.70 18.90 -6.24
C MET A 1 -16.65 18.59 -7.40
N ILE A 2 -17.84 18.03 -7.17
CA ILE A 2 -18.81 17.69 -8.25
C ILE A 2 -19.20 18.91 -9.11
N SER A 3 -19.44 20.06 -8.50
CA SER A 3 -19.77 21.32 -9.22
C SER A 3 -18.62 21.82 -10.09
N LEU A 4 -17.36 21.71 -9.64
CA LEU A 4 -16.19 22.12 -10.43
C LEU A 4 -15.95 21.18 -11.63
N ALA A 5 -16.18 19.91 -11.47
CA ALA A 5 -16.08 18.94 -12.56
C ALA A 5 -17.18 19.15 -13.61
N HIS A 6 -18.41 19.52 -13.17
CA HIS A 6 -19.51 19.88 -14.08
C HIS A 6 -19.19 21.15 -14.89
N SER A 7 -18.72 22.21 -14.21
CA SER A 7 -18.32 23.45 -14.86
C SER A 7 -17.17 23.27 -15.85
N SER A 8 -16.25 22.33 -15.57
CA SER A 8 -15.15 22.01 -16.51
C SER A 8 -15.65 21.38 -17.79
N ALA A 9 -16.69 20.53 -17.71
CA ALA A 9 -17.29 19.90 -18.89
C ALA A 9 -18.06 20.90 -19.76
N GLU A 10 -18.68 21.91 -19.17
CA GLU A 10 -19.40 22.98 -19.89
C GLU A 10 -18.45 23.97 -20.56
N ILE A 11 -17.28 24.24 -20.01
CA ILE A 11 -16.29 25.18 -20.55
C ILE A 11 -15.40 24.52 -21.62
N ALA A 12 -15.25 23.18 -21.58
CA ALA A 12 -14.36 22.45 -22.48
C ALA A 12 -14.55 22.75 -23.99
N PRO A 13 -15.76 22.93 -24.51
CA PRO A 13 -15.95 23.27 -25.94
C PRO A 13 -15.53 24.70 -26.32
N THR A 14 -15.53 25.62 -25.37
CA THR A 14 -15.28 27.06 -25.63
C THR A 14 -13.89 27.50 -25.21
N ASP A 15 -13.31 26.90 -24.18
CA ASP A 15 -11.97 27.17 -23.66
C ASP A 15 -11.32 25.88 -23.13
N PRO A 16 -10.70 25.06 -24.00
CA PRO A 16 -10.08 23.80 -23.61
C PRO A 16 -8.94 23.97 -22.59
N ALA A 17 -8.20 25.08 -22.66
CA ALA A 17 -7.08 25.34 -21.75
C ALA A 17 -7.57 25.55 -20.31
N ARG A 18 -8.64 26.31 -20.17
CA ARG A 18 -9.28 26.57 -18.87
C ARG A 18 -9.97 25.34 -18.30
N ALA A 19 -10.56 24.50 -19.14
CA ALA A 19 -11.14 23.23 -18.74
C ALA A 19 -10.07 22.27 -18.20
N VAL A 20 -8.91 22.17 -18.86
CA VAL A 20 -7.77 21.37 -18.40
C VAL A 20 -7.22 21.88 -17.07
N GLN A 21 -7.16 23.20 -16.88
CA GLN A 21 -6.71 23.80 -15.62
C GLN A 21 -7.69 23.50 -14.48
N ALA A 22 -8.98 23.60 -14.72
CA ALA A 22 -10.02 23.25 -13.75
C ALA A 22 -10.00 21.75 -13.39
N MET A 23 -9.81 20.86 -14.37
CA MET A 23 -9.65 19.43 -14.13
C MET A 23 -8.39 19.09 -13.31
N ARG A 24 -7.27 19.78 -13.54
CA ARG A 24 -6.06 19.65 -12.73
C ARG A 24 -6.32 20.07 -11.27
N GLN A 25 -7.08 21.14 -11.07
CA GLN A 25 -7.43 21.62 -9.74
C GLN A 25 -8.38 20.68 -9.00
N VAL A 26 -9.33 20.05 -9.69
CA VAL A 26 -10.18 18.97 -9.15
C VAL A 26 -9.35 17.75 -8.77
N ALA A 27 -8.43 17.35 -9.63
CA ALA A 27 -7.52 16.23 -9.36
C ALA A 27 -6.59 16.51 -8.18
N GLU A 28 -6.07 17.74 -8.05
CA GLU A 28 -5.21 18.13 -6.93
C GLU A 28 -6.00 18.20 -5.62
N THR A 29 -7.19 18.80 -5.63
CA THR A 29 -8.09 18.83 -4.46
C THR A 29 -8.49 17.41 -4.04
N GLY A 30 -8.73 16.53 -5.01
CA GLY A 30 -8.99 15.11 -4.75
C GLY A 30 -7.81 14.39 -4.10
N ARG A 31 -6.59 14.65 -4.58
CA ARG A 31 -5.36 14.09 -3.97
C ARG A 31 -5.15 14.60 -2.54
N VAL A 32 -5.35 15.90 -2.31
CA VAL A 32 -5.25 16.50 -0.96
C VAL A 32 -6.28 15.86 -0.03
N ALA A 33 -7.55 15.76 -0.45
CA ALA A 33 -8.61 15.13 0.37
C ALA A 33 -8.30 13.66 0.68
N VAL A 34 -7.81 12.89 -0.29
CA VAL A 34 -7.37 11.50 -0.07
C VAL A 34 -6.14 11.45 0.82
N THR A 35 -5.22 12.41 0.71
CA THR A 35 -4.03 12.51 1.58
C THR A 35 -4.43 12.88 3.01
N ASP A 36 -5.40 13.77 3.18
CA ASP A 36 -5.91 14.16 4.50
C ASP A 36 -6.72 13.03 5.16
N MET A 37 -7.54 12.29 4.40
CA MET A 37 -8.15 11.05 4.89
C MET A 37 -7.09 10.01 5.29
N ARG A 38 -6.00 9.91 4.52
CA ARG A 38 -4.87 9.02 4.86
C ARG A 38 -4.12 9.51 6.09
N ARG A 39 -3.93 10.82 6.26
CA ARG A 39 -3.40 11.39 7.50
C ARG A 39 -4.29 11.07 8.68
N MET A 40 -5.61 11.24 8.56
CA MET A 40 -6.55 10.89 9.63
C MET A 40 -6.51 9.39 9.96
N LEU A 41 -6.38 8.52 8.93
CA LEU A 41 -6.19 7.07 9.12
C LEU A 41 -4.76 6.71 9.54
N GLY A 42 -3.75 7.50 9.17
CA GLY A 42 -2.34 7.31 9.51
C GLY A 42 -1.97 7.89 10.87
N VAL A 43 -2.48 9.06 11.23
CA VAL A 43 -2.26 9.69 12.56
C VAL A 43 -2.82 8.83 13.69
N LEU A 44 -3.86 8.03 13.42
CA LEU A 44 -4.30 7.02 14.37
C LEU A 44 -3.32 5.83 14.48
N ASN A 45 -2.28 5.76 13.64
CA ASN A 45 -1.39 4.59 13.54
C ASN A 45 0.11 4.88 13.62
N GLU A 46 0.59 6.14 13.58
CA GLU A 46 2.01 6.46 13.67
C GLU A 46 2.49 6.79 15.09
N ASP A 47 1.59 7.12 16.02
CA ASP A 47 1.94 7.51 17.39
C ASP A 47 1.67 6.45 18.46
N ASN A 48 1.42 5.20 18.09
CA ASN A 48 1.21 4.16 19.10
C ASN A 48 2.43 3.25 19.31
N THR A 49 3.60 3.86 19.52
CA THR A 49 4.64 3.32 20.38
C THR A 49 4.55 4.00 21.74
N GLY A 50 3.54 3.67 22.53
CA GLY A 50 3.48 4.19 23.89
C GLY A 50 2.05 4.46 24.36
N GLU A 51 1.54 3.53 25.16
CA GLU A 51 0.57 3.74 26.25
C GLU A 51 -0.48 4.84 26.12
N LEU A 52 -1.69 4.44 25.68
CA LEU A 52 -2.93 4.83 26.36
C LEU A 52 -4.04 3.84 25.99
N ALA A 53 -4.39 3.03 26.98
CA ALA A 53 -5.45 2.05 26.94
C ALA A 53 -6.82 2.75 26.92
N GLY A 54 -7.46 2.72 25.75
CA GLY A 54 -8.91 2.90 25.63
C GLY A 54 -9.35 1.91 24.56
N ALA A 55 -10.29 1.00 24.86
CA ALA A 55 -10.82 -0.13 24.11
C ALA A 55 -10.29 -0.26 22.66
N ALA A 56 -9.14 -0.88 22.51
CA ALA A 56 -8.43 -0.98 21.25
C ALA A 56 -9.23 -1.90 20.30
N ALA A 57 -9.61 -1.37 19.15
CA ALA A 57 -9.97 -2.21 18.02
C ALA A 57 -8.82 -3.21 17.79
N PRO A 58 -9.12 -4.48 17.51
CA PRO A 58 -8.09 -5.49 17.27
C PRO A 58 -7.15 -5.02 16.16
N SER A 59 -5.84 -5.18 16.37
CA SER A 59 -4.84 -4.82 15.36
C SER A 59 -5.11 -5.54 14.05
N PRO A 60 -5.02 -4.85 12.90
CA PRO A 60 -5.30 -5.47 11.62
C PRO A 60 -4.31 -6.61 11.33
N GLY A 61 -4.81 -7.67 10.70
CA GLY A 61 -4.05 -8.85 10.35
C GLY A 61 -4.17 -9.24 8.88
N VAL A 62 -3.67 -10.42 8.54
CA VAL A 62 -3.74 -10.97 7.18
C VAL A 62 -5.18 -11.13 6.71
N GLY A 63 -6.12 -11.43 7.62
CA GLY A 63 -7.56 -11.54 7.32
C GLY A 63 -8.18 -10.23 6.80
N ASP A 64 -7.59 -9.08 7.12
CA ASP A 64 -8.08 -7.76 6.71
C ASP A 64 -7.50 -7.30 5.35
N VAL A 65 -6.55 -8.05 4.78
CA VAL A 65 -5.93 -7.70 3.48
C VAL A 65 -6.94 -7.61 2.35
N PRO A 66 -7.95 -8.49 2.21
CA PRO A 66 -8.97 -8.32 1.17
C PRO A 66 -9.71 -6.99 1.27
N ALA A 67 -10.11 -6.56 2.45
CA ALA A 67 -10.78 -5.27 2.65
C ALA A 67 -9.87 -4.08 2.32
N LEU A 68 -8.58 -4.18 2.69
CA LEU A 68 -7.57 -3.20 2.32
C LEU A 68 -7.44 -3.09 0.78
N VAL A 69 -7.38 -4.23 0.07
CA VAL A 69 -7.29 -4.26 -1.40
C VAL A 69 -8.49 -3.58 -2.04
N GLU A 70 -9.71 -3.83 -1.55
CA GLU A 70 -10.92 -3.18 -2.07
C GLU A 70 -10.89 -1.67 -1.90
N LEU A 71 -10.33 -1.16 -0.79
CA LEU A 71 -10.13 0.27 -0.59
C LEU A 71 -9.23 0.87 -1.68
N PHE A 72 -8.12 0.20 -2.03
CA PHE A 72 -7.22 0.68 -3.08
C PHE A 72 -7.82 0.53 -4.49
N ARG A 73 -8.61 -0.52 -4.74
CA ARG A 73 -9.40 -0.67 -5.97
C ARG A 73 -10.39 0.49 -6.15
N SER A 74 -11.09 0.85 -5.09
CA SER A 74 -12.02 1.99 -5.07
C SER A 74 -11.30 3.33 -5.32
N ALA A 75 -10.02 3.42 -4.95
CA ALA A 75 -9.17 4.58 -5.25
C ALA A 75 -8.59 4.56 -6.68
N GLY A 76 -8.99 3.59 -7.53
CA GLY A 76 -8.59 3.49 -8.93
C GLY A 76 -7.29 2.70 -9.18
N LEU A 77 -6.76 1.99 -8.19
CA LEU A 77 -5.58 1.16 -8.37
C LEU A 77 -6.00 -0.24 -8.86
N PRO A 78 -5.47 -0.76 -10.00
CA PRO A 78 -5.83 -2.07 -10.54
C PRO A 78 -5.16 -3.20 -9.77
N VAL A 79 -5.64 -3.51 -8.56
CA VAL A 79 -5.00 -4.48 -7.66
C VAL A 79 -5.47 -5.89 -7.94
N VAL A 80 -4.52 -6.82 -8.08
CA VAL A 80 -4.74 -8.27 -8.13
C VAL A 80 -4.20 -8.88 -6.83
N LEU A 81 -5.05 -9.58 -6.09
CA LEU A 81 -4.68 -10.28 -4.85
C LEU A 81 -4.50 -11.77 -5.10
N GLN A 82 -3.36 -12.32 -4.73
CA GLN A 82 -3.03 -13.73 -4.78
C GLN A 82 -2.54 -14.17 -3.40
N SER A 83 -3.23 -15.10 -2.78
CA SER A 83 -2.85 -15.65 -1.48
C SER A 83 -2.85 -17.17 -1.52
N ALA A 84 -1.82 -17.78 -0.95
CA ALA A 84 -1.70 -19.24 -0.85
C ALA A 84 -1.16 -19.64 0.52
N GLY A 85 -1.66 -20.77 1.02
CA GLY A 85 -1.34 -21.24 2.35
C GLY A 85 -2.20 -20.57 3.41
N VAL A 86 -1.80 -20.72 4.65
CA VAL A 86 -2.61 -20.19 5.75
C VAL A 86 -1.72 -19.36 6.66
N ALA A 87 -2.23 -18.20 7.04
CA ALA A 87 -1.52 -17.22 7.83
C ALA A 87 -1.15 -17.77 9.22
N PRO A 88 0.03 -17.44 9.77
CA PRO A 88 0.42 -17.84 11.11
C PRO A 88 -0.52 -17.24 12.15
N ALA A 89 -0.61 -17.88 13.30
CA ALA A 89 -1.44 -17.41 14.40
C ALA A 89 -0.84 -16.18 15.13
N ASP A 90 0.45 -15.89 14.94
CA ASP A 90 1.14 -14.77 15.61
C ASP A 90 0.59 -13.42 15.15
N PRO A 91 -0.07 -12.64 16.04
CA PRO A 91 -0.67 -11.36 15.66
C PRO A 91 0.36 -10.31 15.23
N GLY A 92 1.57 -10.36 15.79
CA GLY A 92 2.64 -9.43 15.46
C GLY A 92 3.15 -9.63 14.04
N ILE A 93 3.37 -10.88 13.63
CA ILE A 93 3.73 -11.22 12.25
C ILE A 93 2.59 -10.87 11.29
N GLN A 94 1.34 -11.17 11.65
CA GLN A 94 0.18 -10.80 10.84
C GLN A 94 0.10 -9.29 10.61
N LEU A 95 0.31 -8.49 11.65
CA LEU A 95 0.37 -7.03 11.56
C LEU A 95 1.54 -6.57 10.69
N ALA A 96 2.72 -7.17 10.83
CA ALA A 96 3.89 -6.83 10.02
C ALA A 96 3.62 -7.09 8.53
N VAL A 97 3.02 -8.23 8.19
CA VAL A 97 2.58 -8.58 6.82
C VAL A 97 1.57 -7.56 6.29
N TYR A 98 0.53 -7.25 7.08
CA TYR A 98 -0.48 -6.25 6.71
C TYR A 98 0.15 -4.90 6.40
N ARG A 99 1.09 -4.42 7.24
CA ARG A 99 1.76 -3.12 7.05
C ARG A 99 2.67 -3.10 5.83
N VAL A 100 3.35 -4.19 5.50
CA VAL A 100 4.14 -4.29 4.26
C VAL A 100 3.23 -4.14 3.04
N ILE A 101 2.08 -4.82 3.03
CA ILE A 101 1.11 -4.72 1.94
C ILE A 101 0.54 -3.30 1.84
N GLN A 102 0.11 -2.72 2.97
CA GLN A 102 -0.44 -1.37 3.04
C GLN A 102 0.52 -0.33 2.49
N GLU A 103 1.78 -0.35 2.92
CA GLU A 103 2.81 0.59 2.45
C GLU A 103 3.16 0.35 0.98
N GLY A 104 3.24 -0.92 0.55
CA GLY A 104 3.46 -1.27 -0.86
C GLY A 104 2.34 -0.74 -1.77
N LEU A 105 1.08 -0.92 -1.39
CA LEU A 105 -0.08 -0.38 -2.11
C LEU A 105 -0.11 1.16 -2.09
N THR A 106 0.25 1.78 -0.96
CA THR A 106 0.36 3.23 -0.84
C THR A 106 1.42 3.78 -1.79
N ASN A 107 2.57 3.09 -1.89
CA ASN A 107 3.64 3.47 -2.80
C ASN A 107 3.22 3.29 -4.28
N ALA A 108 2.56 2.19 -4.61
CA ALA A 108 2.00 1.99 -5.95
C ALA A 108 1.01 3.11 -6.32
N LEU A 109 0.08 3.45 -5.42
CA LEU A 109 -0.89 4.53 -5.67
C LEU A 109 -0.23 5.90 -5.86
N LYS A 110 0.88 6.17 -5.17
CA LYS A 110 1.63 7.44 -5.28
C LYS A 110 2.51 7.50 -6.54
N TYR A 111 3.10 6.38 -6.92
CA TYR A 111 4.25 6.40 -7.84
C TYR A 111 4.09 5.53 -9.09
N ALA A 112 3.19 4.55 -9.12
CA ALA A 112 2.97 3.69 -10.28
C ALA A 112 2.13 4.43 -11.33
N ARG A 113 2.80 5.16 -12.25
CA ARG A 113 2.11 5.86 -13.33
C ARG A 113 1.71 4.88 -14.41
N ALA A 114 0.46 5.01 -14.89
CA ALA A 114 -0.11 4.18 -15.94
C ALA A 114 0.06 2.66 -15.68
N ALA A 115 0.09 2.25 -14.41
CA ALA A 115 0.09 0.85 -14.05
C ALA A 115 -1.20 0.18 -14.54
N THR A 116 -1.05 -0.93 -15.22
CA THR A 116 -2.18 -1.77 -15.67
C THR A 116 -2.50 -2.87 -14.67
N ALA A 117 -1.55 -3.21 -13.81
CA ALA A 117 -1.72 -4.15 -12.71
C ALA A 117 -0.82 -3.84 -11.52
N VAL A 118 -1.38 -3.97 -10.32
CA VAL A 118 -0.63 -4.02 -9.06
C VAL A 118 -0.91 -5.37 -8.41
N THR A 119 0.08 -6.24 -8.36
CA THR A 119 -0.07 -7.59 -7.82
C THR A 119 0.37 -7.64 -6.37
N VAL A 120 -0.55 -7.99 -5.46
CA VAL A 120 -0.26 -8.38 -4.09
C VAL A 120 -0.20 -9.90 -4.03
N ARG A 121 0.93 -10.45 -3.64
CA ARG A 121 1.09 -11.89 -3.47
C ARG A 121 1.52 -12.21 -2.05
N SER A 122 0.85 -13.17 -1.42
CA SER A 122 1.17 -13.70 -0.10
C SER A 122 1.29 -15.22 -0.18
N GLN A 123 2.39 -15.76 0.30
CA GLN A 123 2.61 -17.20 0.40
C GLN A 123 2.98 -17.54 1.85
N PHE A 124 2.23 -18.45 2.43
CA PHE A 124 2.42 -18.92 3.79
C PHE A 124 2.80 -20.40 3.75
N THR A 125 4.01 -20.71 4.14
CA THR A 125 4.50 -22.09 4.26
C THR A 125 4.84 -22.40 5.70
N GLY A 126 5.12 -23.67 6.03
CA GLY A 126 5.55 -24.03 7.38
C GLY A 126 6.95 -23.53 7.76
N GLN A 127 7.70 -22.96 6.81
CA GLN A 127 9.09 -22.52 7.01
C GLN A 127 9.28 -21.02 6.84
N GLU A 128 8.49 -20.40 5.98
CA GLU A 128 8.60 -18.97 5.71
C GLU A 128 7.26 -18.36 5.28
N ILE A 129 7.15 -17.06 5.46
CA ILE A 129 6.14 -16.22 4.84
C ILE A 129 6.82 -15.34 3.81
N MET A 130 6.30 -15.34 2.59
CA MET A 130 6.72 -14.42 1.55
C MET A 130 5.57 -13.52 1.15
N VAL A 131 5.81 -12.22 1.17
CA VAL A 131 4.84 -11.20 0.76
C VAL A 131 5.48 -10.28 -0.25
N SER A 132 4.78 -10.00 -1.35
CA SER A 132 5.23 -9.02 -2.32
C SER A 132 4.09 -8.13 -2.80
N VAL A 133 4.44 -6.87 -3.09
CA VAL A 133 3.60 -5.92 -3.82
C VAL A 133 4.42 -5.45 -5.02
N THR A 134 3.87 -5.65 -6.21
CA THR A 134 4.57 -5.37 -7.48
C THR A 134 3.63 -4.62 -8.39
N ASP A 135 4.07 -3.50 -8.95
CA ASP A 135 3.39 -2.77 -10.02
C ASP A 135 4.15 -2.89 -11.34
N ASP A 136 3.45 -2.70 -12.44
CA ASP A 136 3.97 -2.64 -13.80
C ASP A 136 4.04 -1.20 -14.34
N GLY A 137 3.95 -0.20 -13.45
CA GLY A 137 3.93 1.21 -13.81
C GLY A 137 5.23 1.68 -14.45
N GLN A 138 5.13 2.75 -15.23
CA GLN A 138 6.31 3.38 -15.80
C GLN A 138 7.18 3.99 -14.70
N PRO A 139 8.51 3.84 -14.78
CA PRO A 139 9.40 4.51 -13.85
C PRO A 139 9.20 6.01 -13.98
N VAL A 140 8.82 6.65 -12.89
CA VAL A 140 8.89 8.11 -12.83
C VAL A 140 10.37 8.45 -12.66
N ASP A 141 10.86 9.49 -13.33
CA ASP A 141 12.11 10.15 -12.96
C ASP A 141 11.94 10.67 -11.52
N ALA A 142 12.00 9.75 -10.59
CA ALA A 142 11.86 10.05 -9.19
C ALA A 142 13.27 10.30 -8.66
N PRO A 143 13.44 11.35 -7.85
CA PRO A 143 14.66 11.54 -7.10
C PRO A 143 14.99 10.24 -6.38
N ALA A 144 16.29 9.99 -6.17
CA ALA A 144 16.84 8.78 -5.50
C ALA A 144 16.19 8.45 -4.14
N ASP A 145 15.31 9.28 -3.66
CA ASP A 145 14.57 9.26 -2.42
C ASP A 145 13.29 8.38 -2.44
N ARG A 146 13.05 7.59 -3.51
CA ARG A 146 12.01 6.55 -3.49
C ARG A 146 12.21 5.50 -2.40
N ALA A 147 13.45 5.35 -1.94
CA ALA A 147 13.80 4.54 -0.77
C ALA A 147 13.55 5.27 0.56
N GLY A 148 12.73 6.34 0.54
CA GLY A 148 12.38 7.17 1.65
C GLY A 148 11.91 6.40 2.89
N HIS A 149 11.52 7.13 3.91
CA HIS A 149 11.13 6.65 5.25
C HIS A 149 10.21 5.40 5.25
N GLY A 150 9.33 5.24 4.26
CA GLY A 150 8.43 4.08 4.14
C GLY A 150 9.17 2.75 3.96
N VAL A 151 10.13 2.68 3.04
CA VAL A 151 10.92 1.44 2.81
C VAL A 151 11.83 1.15 4.00
N ALA A 152 12.45 2.19 4.59
CA ALA A 152 13.27 2.03 5.78
C ALA A 152 12.45 1.51 6.97
N GLY A 153 11.26 2.08 7.20
CA GLY A 153 10.33 1.63 8.24
C GLY A 153 9.85 0.19 8.03
N MET A 154 9.57 -0.19 6.78
CA MET A 154 9.23 -1.58 6.45
C MET A 154 10.39 -2.53 6.75
N ARG A 155 11.65 -2.17 6.37
CA ARG A 155 12.84 -3.00 6.66
C ARG A 155 13.03 -3.22 8.16
N GLN A 156 12.92 -2.15 8.97
CA GLN A 156 13.03 -2.24 10.42
C GLN A 156 11.97 -3.19 11.01
N ARG A 157 10.71 -3.04 10.60
CA ARG A 157 9.60 -3.89 11.06
C ARG A 157 9.82 -5.35 10.71
N VAL A 158 10.22 -5.65 9.46
CA VAL A 158 10.50 -7.01 9.00
C VAL A 158 11.68 -7.62 9.75
N ALA A 159 12.72 -6.82 10.03
CA ALA A 159 13.91 -7.25 10.77
C ALA A 159 13.61 -7.64 12.23
N LEU A 160 12.58 -7.06 12.89
CA LEU A 160 12.15 -7.45 14.24
C LEU A 160 11.75 -8.94 14.32
N TYR A 161 11.33 -9.53 13.20
CA TYR A 161 10.97 -10.95 13.10
C TYR A 161 12.06 -11.78 12.40
N GLY A 162 13.30 -11.31 12.37
CA GLY A 162 14.39 -11.99 11.68
C GLY A 162 14.27 -12.03 10.16
N GLY A 163 13.32 -11.27 9.62
CA GLY A 163 13.01 -11.26 8.20
C GLY A 163 13.90 -10.32 7.39
N THR A 164 13.73 -10.38 6.08
CA THR A 164 14.42 -9.53 5.12
C THR A 164 13.44 -8.84 4.18
N LEU A 165 13.75 -7.59 3.78
CA LEU A 165 12.94 -6.84 2.82
C LEU A 165 13.82 -6.31 1.69
N ARG A 166 13.38 -6.57 0.45
CA ARG A 166 13.96 -6.01 -0.77
C ARG A 166 12.94 -5.10 -1.43
N ALA A 167 13.37 -3.93 -1.89
CA ALA A 167 12.55 -3.01 -2.64
C ALA A 167 13.38 -2.37 -3.74
N GLY A 168 12.86 -2.30 -4.94
CA GLY A 168 13.56 -1.73 -6.09
C GLY A 168 12.78 -1.83 -7.39
N PRO A 169 13.31 -1.16 -8.45
CA PRO A 169 12.75 -1.23 -9.78
C PRO A 169 12.92 -2.63 -10.38
N LEU A 170 12.00 -3.00 -11.24
CA LEU A 170 12.07 -4.22 -12.03
C LEU A 170 12.75 -3.95 -13.39
N THR A 171 13.39 -4.97 -13.95
CA THR A 171 14.09 -4.89 -15.25
C THR A 171 13.15 -4.54 -16.40
N ASN A 172 11.88 -4.95 -16.31
CA ASN A 172 10.87 -4.72 -17.34
C ASN A 172 9.98 -3.49 -17.05
N GLY A 173 10.43 -2.62 -16.18
CA GLY A 173 9.61 -1.51 -15.67
C GLY A 173 8.82 -1.91 -14.43
N GLY A 174 8.27 -0.88 -13.72
CA GLY A 174 7.57 -1.08 -12.48
C GLY A 174 8.48 -1.16 -11.25
N TRP A 175 7.87 -1.44 -10.11
CA TRP A 175 8.54 -1.51 -8.82
C TRP A 175 8.06 -2.72 -8.04
N SER A 176 8.94 -3.30 -7.26
CA SER A 176 8.59 -4.42 -6.36
C SER A 176 9.09 -4.18 -4.95
N VAL A 177 8.24 -4.50 -3.99
CA VAL A 177 8.59 -4.68 -2.59
C VAL A 177 8.34 -6.14 -2.23
N THR A 178 9.34 -6.82 -1.68
CA THR A 178 9.23 -8.22 -1.26
C THR A 178 9.81 -8.39 0.14
N ALA A 179 8.99 -8.88 1.06
CA ALA A 179 9.38 -9.25 2.42
C ALA A 179 9.35 -10.76 2.60
N ARG A 180 10.32 -11.28 3.35
CA ARG A 180 10.40 -12.68 3.77
C ARG A 180 10.55 -12.73 5.28
N PHE A 181 9.75 -13.56 5.92
CA PHE A 181 9.79 -13.82 7.35
C PHE A 181 10.09 -15.31 7.55
N PRO A 182 11.25 -15.67 8.12
CA PRO A 182 11.52 -17.04 8.48
C PRO A 182 10.60 -17.46 9.63
N LEU A 183 10.07 -18.66 9.59
CA LEU A 183 9.35 -19.24 10.71
C LEU A 183 10.29 -20.20 11.45
N PRO A 184 10.33 -20.18 12.79
CA PRO A 184 11.15 -21.13 13.55
C PRO A 184 10.69 -22.56 13.27
N GLU A 185 11.65 -23.49 13.19
CA GLU A 185 11.35 -24.92 13.10
C GLU A 185 10.48 -25.33 14.29
N GLY A 186 9.31 -25.87 14.02
CA GLY A 186 8.35 -26.28 15.05
C GLY A 186 7.25 -25.27 15.35
N ALA A 187 7.12 -24.15 14.64
CA ALA A 187 5.91 -23.36 14.64
C ALA A 187 4.78 -24.21 14.01
N ILE A 188 4.22 -25.11 14.85
CA ILE A 188 3.20 -26.05 14.43
C ILE A 188 1.96 -25.24 14.06
N TRP A 189 1.75 -25.12 12.79
CA TRP A 189 0.49 -24.84 12.19
C TRP A 189 -0.52 -25.92 12.67
N LYS A 190 -1.50 -25.53 13.47
CA LYS A 190 -2.71 -26.33 13.68
C LYS A 190 -3.75 -25.83 12.68
N PRO A 191 -4.26 -26.72 11.81
CA PRO A 191 -5.36 -26.39 10.90
C PRO A 191 -6.61 -25.99 11.67
#